data_3c365b3a635cffb4b112c928ed8616a5
#
_entry.id   3c365b3a635cffb4b112c928ed8616a5
#
_cell.length_a   1.000
_cell.length_b   1.000
_cell.length_c   1.000
_cell.angle_alpha   90.00
_cell.angle_beta   90.00
_cell.angle_gamma   90.00
#
_symmetry.space_group_name_H-M   'P 1'
#
loop_
_entity.id
_entity.type
_entity.pdbx_description
1 polymer ?
#
loop_
_entity_poly.entity_id
_entity_poly.type
_entity_poly.pdbx_seq_one_letter_code
_entity_poly.pdbx_strand_id
1 'polypeptide(L)'
;MTKVVVVGDGLVSAETLAEAALELNIEEPVEVTKYHWYADLNKEQFQEKIKLIEQKGPESVEIPAGILDDMKEADYLLVHIAPVSKAMIEAAPRLKLVGTCRGGIEHVAVEELKKRQIPLIHVIRNAEPVADFTLGLFYALTRNIAFSY
;
A
#
# COMPACT_ATOMS: atom_id res chain seq x y z
N MET A 1 -10.59 18.83 -12.66
CA MET A 1 -11.11 17.72 -11.84
C MET A 1 -9.98 16.73 -11.63
N THR A 2 -9.64 16.46 -10.41
CA THR A 2 -8.55 15.57 -10.00
C THR A 2 -9.07 14.14 -9.87
N LYS A 3 -8.43 13.18 -10.53
CA LYS A 3 -8.82 11.76 -10.47
C LYS A 3 -7.91 10.98 -9.54
N VAL A 4 -8.51 10.33 -8.54
CA VAL A 4 -7.81 9.49 -7.56
C VAL A 4 -8.27 8.05 -7.73
N VAL A 5 -7.33 7.15 -7.96
CA VAL A 5 -7.59 5.71 -7.93
C VAL A 5 -7.18 5.19 -6.55
N VAL A 6 -8.07 4.46 -5.89
CA VAL A 6 -7.79 3.82 -4.60
C VAL A 6 -7.90 2.31 -4.74
N VAL A 7 -6.98 1.57 -4.13
CA VAL A 7 -7.01 0.10 -4.12
C VAL A 7 -7.00 -0.37 -2.68
N GLY A 8 -8.16 -0.76 -2.19
CA GLY A 8 -8.33 -1.39 -0.88
C GLY A 8 -8.00 -2.89 -0.92
N ASP A 9 -7.86 -3.47 0.25
CA ASP A 9 -7.56 -4.88 0.46
C ASP A 9 -8.31 -5.46 1.67
N GLY A 10 -7.97 -6.65 2.09
CA GLY A 10 -8.61 -7.32 3.24
C GLY A 10 -8.34 -6.68 4.61
N LEU A 11 -7.43 -5.70 4.71
CA LEU A 11 -7.10 -5.01 5.96
C LEU A 11 -7.53 -3.54 5.96
N VAL A 12 -7.47 -2.88 4.82
CA VAL A 12 -7.91 -1.48 4.65
C VAL A 12 -8.82 -1.43 3.44
N SER A 13 -10.09 -1.12 3.66
CA SER A 13 -11.08 -1.12 2.60
C SER A 13 -10.88 0.01 1.59
N ALA A 14 -11.36 -0.18 0.37
CA ALA A 14 -11.36 0.87 -0.64
C ALA A 14 -12.22 2.06 -0.23
N GLU A 15 -13.26 1.83 0.55
CA GLU A 15 -14.14 2.85 1.12
C GLU A 15 -13.36 3.78 2.05
N THR A 16 -12.58 3.21 2.99
CA THR A 16 -11.73 3.98 3.90
C THR A 16 -10.70 4.83 3.16
N LEU A 17 -10.06 4.26 2.13
CA LEU A 17 -9.11 5.02 1.30
C LEU A 17 -9.81 6.11 0.49
N ALA A 18 -11.02 5.86 0.01
CA ALA A 18 -11.81 6.84 -0.74
C ALA A 18 -12.25 8.01 0.16
N GLU A 19 -12.71 7.74 1.37
CA GLU A 19 -13.03 8.77 2.36
C GLU A 19 -11.81 9.65 2.63
N ALA A 20 -10.65 9.04 2.90
CA ALA A 20 -9.41 9.78 3.11
C ALA A 20 -8.99 10.60 1.88
N ALA A 21 -9.22 10.08 0.66
CA ALA A 21 -8.93 10.81 -0.57
C ALA A 21 -9.81 12.06 -0.73
N LEU A 22 -11.06 12.02 -0.28
CA LEU A 22 -11.97 13.16 -0.32
C LEU A 22 -11.62 14.26 0.71
N GLU A 23 -10.90 13.89 1.78
CA GLU A 23 -10.40 14.82 2.79
C GLU A 23 -9.11 15.54 2.37
N LEU A 24 -8.50 15.14 1.24
CA LEU A 24 -7.32 15.82 0.72
C LEU A 24 -7.69 17.28 0.38
N ASN A 25 -6.89 18.21 0.89
CA ASN A 25 -7.09 19.64 0.64
C ASN A 25 -6.61 20.00 -0.77
N ILE A 26 -7.36 19.57 -1.77
CA ILE A 26 -7.12 19.84 -3.18
C ILE A 26 -8.17 20.86 -3.63
N GLU A 27 -7.72 21.94 -4.26
CA GLU A 27 -8.61 23.05 -4.69
C GLU A 27 -9.66 22.63 -5.74
N GLU A 28 -9.38 21.55 -6.48
CA GLU A 28 -10.26 21.05 -7.53
C GLU A 28 -11.19 19.93 -7.00
N PRO A 29 -12.37 19.75 -7.61
CA PRO A 29 -13.23 18.60 -7.32
C PRO A 29 -12.47 17.28 -7.53
N VAL A 30 -12.60 16.37 -6.57
CA VAL A 30 -11.96 15.05 -6.56
C VAL A 30 -12.97 13.99 -6.99
N GLU A 31 -12.61 13.20 -8.00
CA GLU A 31 -13.31 11.99 -8.41
C GLU A 31 -12.50 10.77 -7.93
N VAL A 32 -13.14 9.86 -7.23
CA VAL A 32 -12.47 8.67 -6.68
C VAL A 32 -13.00 7.41 -7.33
N THR A 33 -12.10 6.63 -7.96
CA THR A 33 -12.39 5.30 -8.47
C THR A 33 -11.85 4.25 -7.49
N LYS A 34 -12.70 3.28 -7.10
CA LYS A 34 -12.39 2.27 -6.08
C LYS A 34 -12.13 0.91 -6.71
N TYR A 35 -11.05 0.27 -6.28
CA TYR A 35 -10.71 -1.11 -6.58
C TYR A 35 -10.51 -1.92 -5.31
N HIS A 36 -10.76 -3.22 -5.40
CA HIS A 36 -10.53 -4.18 -4.32
C HIS A 36 -9.49 -5.20 -4.77
N TRP A 37 -8.47 -5.39 -3.94
CA TRP A 37 -7.44 -6.39 -4.17
C TRP A 37 -7.56 -7.49 -3.11
N TYR A 38 -8.01 -8.66 -3.55
CA TYR A 38 -8.18 -9.85 -2.71
C TYR A 38 -8.98 -9.62 -1.40
N ALA A 39 -9.94 -8.71 -1.41
CA ALA A 39 -10.77 -8.41 -0.23
C ALA A 39 -11.63 -9.61 0.25
N ASP A 40 -11.92 -10.55 -0.66
CA ASP A 40 -12.78 -11.72 -0.39
C ASP A 40 -11.99 -12.97 0.06
N LEU A 41 -10.66 -12.92 0.08
CA LEU A 41 -9.83 -14.03 0.53
C LEU A 41 -9.94 -14.22 2.04
N ASN A 42 -9.84 -15.48 2.50
CA ASN A 42 -9.67 -15.75 3.91
C ASN A 42 -8.28 -15.28 4.39
N LYS A 43 -8.10 -15.21 5.71
CA LYS A 43 -6.88 -14.68 6.33
C LYS A 43 -5.60 -15.41 5.87
N GLU A 44 -5.65 -16.72 5.75
CA GLU A 44 -4.48 -17.53 5.37
C GLU A 44 -4.08 -17.28 3.92
N GLN A 45 -5.05 -17.33 3.01
CA GLN A 45 -4.85 -17.05 1.59
C GLN A 45 -4.33 -15.62 1.36
N PHE A 46 -4.90 -14.66 2.08
CA PHE A 46 -4.45 -13.27 1.98
C PHE A 46 -3.02 -13.09 2.48
N GLN A 47 -2.65 -13.74 3.60
CA GLN A 47 -1.27 -13.72 4.11
C GLN A 47 -0.27 -14.35 3.13
N GLU A 48 -0.65 -15.38 2.37
CA GLU A 48 0.21 -15.95 1.32
C GLU A 48 0.49 -14.93 0.21
N LYS A 49 -0.52 -14.15 -0.20
CA LYS A 49 -0.34 -13.07 -1.17
C LYS A 49 0.57 -11.97 -0.66
N ILE A 50 0.41 -11.58 0.62
CA ILE A 50 1.30 -10.61 1.27
C ILE A 50 2.75 -11.11 1.27
N LYS A 51 3.00 -12.34 1.70
CA LYS A 51 4.35 -12.94 1.70
C LYS A 51 4.96 -12.97 0.30
N LEU A 52 4.15 -13.27 -0.70
CA LEU A 52 4.61 -13.31 -2.09
C LEU A 52 5.08 -11.93 -2.56
N ILE A 53 4.31 -10.88 -2.28
CA ILE A 53 4.71 -9.50 -2.57
C ILE A 53 5.99 -9.11 -1.81
N GLU A 54 6.05 -9.40 -0.51
CA GLU A 54 7.20 -9.05 0.33
C GLU A 54 8.50 -9.72 -0.12
N GLN A 55 8.42 -10.92 -0.66
CA GLN A 55 9.57 -11.69 -1.10
C GLN A 55 9.97 -11.43 -2.56
N LYS A 56 9.00 -11.18 -3.43
CA LYS A 56 9.20 -11.15 -4.89
C LYS A 56 8.77 -9.84 -5.56
N GLY A 57 8.21 -8.91 -4.78
CA GLY A 57 7.78 -7.60 -5.29
C GLY A 57 6.39 -7.59 -5.96
N PRO A 58 5.97 -6.41 -6.45
CA PRO A 58 4.60 -6.18 -6.93
C PRO A 58 4.22 -6.96 -8.20
N GLU A 59 5.21 -7.41 -8.98
CA GLU A 59 4.97 -8.15 -10.22
C GLU A 59 4.62 -9.63 -9.97
N SER A 60 4.71 -10.09 -8.72
CA SER A 60 4.47 -11.49 -8.34
C SER A 60 3.00 -11.83 -8.11
N VAL A 61 2.12 -10.85 -8.14
CA VAL A 61 0.68 -10.99 -7.87
C VAL A 61 -0.13 -10.27 -8.95
N GLU A 62 -1.40 -10.66 -9.04
CA GLU A 62 -2.31 -10.05 -10.01
C GLU A 62 -2.75 -8.66 -9.53
N ILE A 63 -2.91 -7.74 -10.48
CA ILE A 63 -3.51 -6.43 -10.25
C ILE A 63 -5.03 -6.51 -10.42
N PRO A 64 -5.82 -5.60 -9.84
CA PRO A 64 -7.27 -5.58 -10.03
C PRO A 64 -7.65 -5.47 -11.50
N ALA A 65 -8.64 -6.26 -11.92
CA ALA A 65 -9.11 -6.26 -13.30
C ALA A 65 -9.66 -4.88 -13.68
N GLY A 66 -9.29 -4.40 -14.89
CA GLY A 66 -9.74 -3.10 -15.41
C GLY A 66 -8.99 -1.89 -14.88
N ILE A 67 -8.15 -2.01 -13.86
CA ILE A 67 -7.47 -0.87 -13.25
C ILE A 67 -6.60 -0.09 -14.25
N LEU A 68 -6.00 -0.76 -15.22
CA LEU A 68 -5.13 -0.11 -16.20
C LEU A 68 -5.86 0.93 -17.05
N ASP A 69 -7.16 0.77 -17.27
CA ASP A 69 -7.94 1.74 -18.02
C ASP A 69 -8.16 3.02 -17.21
N ASP A 70 -8.49 2.91 -15.94
CA ASP A 70 -8.67 4.08 -15.07
C ASP A 70 -7.34 4.76 -14.72
N MET A 71 -6.23 3.99 -14.66
CA MET A 71 -4.89 4.56 -14.49
C MET A 71 -4.49 5.54 -15.60
N LYS A 72 -5.04 5.44 -16.81
CA LYS A 72 -4.75 6.37 -17.92
C LYS A 72 -5.09 7.82 -17.56
N GLU A 73 -6.07 8.02 -16.71
CA GLU A 73 -6.54 9.34 -16.30
C GLU A 73 -6.24 9.67 -14.82
N ALA A 74 -5.62 8.75 -14.08
CA ALA A 74 -5.31 8.94 -12.67
C ALA A 74 -4.25 10.01 -12.45
N ASP A 75 -4.55 10.96 -11.56
CA ASP A 75 -3.59 11.93 -11.04
C ASP A 75 -2.89 11.40 -9.77
N TYR A 76 -3.61 10.64 -8.95
CA TYR A 76 -3.11 10.05 -7.69
C TYR A 76 -3.53 8.59 -7.57
N LEU A 77 -2.64 7.78 -6.98
CA LEU A 77 -2.91 6.39 -6.63
C LEU A 77 -2.68 6.19 -5.14
N LEU A 78 -3.71 5.71 -4.42
CA LEU A 78 -3.61 5.39 -3.01
C LEU A 78 -3.84 3.90 -2.78
N VAL A 79 -2.94 3.27 -2.04
CA VAL A 79 -3.01 1.84 -1.72
C VAL A 79 -2.68 1.59 -0.25
N HIS A 80 -2.99 0.39 0.24
CA HIS A 80 -2.41 -0.11 1.49
C HIS A 80 -1.32 -1.15 1.19
N ILE A 81 -1.67 -2.41 0.87
CA ILE A 81 -0.71 -3.45 0.51
C ILE A 81 -0.89 -3.97 -0.92
N ALA A 82 -1.94 -3.51 -1.60
CA ALA A 82 -2.15 -3.85 -2.99
C ALA A 82 -0.94 -3.48 -3.86
N PRO A 83 -0.63 -4.26 -4.90
CA PRO A 83 0.55 -4.01 -5.73
C PRO A 83 0.43 -2.71 -6.50
N VAL A 84 1.52 -1.97 -6.58
CA VAL A 84 1.72 -0.88 -7.54
C VAL A 84 2.75 -1.37 -8.54
N SER A 85 2.27 -2.07 -9.57
CA SER A 85 3.11 -2.72 -10.56
C SER A 85 3.68 -1.73 -11.60
N LYS A 86 4.72 -2.17 -12.29
CA LYS A 86 5.27 -1.44 -13.44
C LYS A 86 4.17 -1.12 -14.47
N ALA A 87 3.32 -2.10 -14.80
CA ALA A 87 2.25 -1.91 -15.77
C ALA A 87 1.26 -0.81 -15.35
N MET A 88 0.92 -0.71 -14.07
CA MET A 88 0.07 0.38 -13.56
C MET A 88 0.72 1.74 -13.70
N ILE A 89 2.01 1.84 -13.38
CA ILE A 89 2.77 3.09 -13.51
C ILE A 89 2.89 3.50 -14.98
N GLU A 90 3.21 2.56 -15.87
CA GLU A 90 3.32 2.82 -17.32
C GLU A 90 1.99 3.24 -17.94
N ALA A 91 0.87 2.66 -17.48
CA ALA A 91 -0.47 3.02 -17.95
C ALA A 91 -0.95 4.42 -17.49
N ALA A 92 -0.24 5.06 -16.55
CA ALA A 92 -0.67 6.29 -15.89
C ALA A 92 0.15 7.51 -16.30
N PRO A 93 -0.05 8.10 -17.50
CA PRO A 93 0.77 9.21 -17.99
C PRO A 93 0.63 10.48 -17.13
N ARG A 94 -0.49 10.65 -16.44
CA ARG A 94 -0.79 11.82 -15.61
C ARG A 94 -0.45 11.65 -14.13
N LEU A 95 0.03 10.47 -13.71
CA LEU A 95 0.27 10.16 -12.31
C LEU A 95 1.29 11.12 -11.68
N LYS A 96 0.86 11.82 -10.65
CA LYS A 96 1.63 12.84 -9.92
C LYS A 96 2.20 12.33 -8.60
N LEU A 97 1.55 11.33 -7.99
CA LEU A 97 1.94 10.81 -6.68
C LEU A 97 1.35 9.42 -6.45
N VAL A 98 2.10 8.57 -5.77
CA VAL A 98 1.63 7.32 -5.18
C VAL A 98 1.71 7.44 -3.65
N GLY A 99 0.61 7.12 -2.98
CA GLY A 99 0.52 7.05 -1.52
C GLY A 99 0.25 5.63 -1.04
N THR A 100 0.98 5.20 -0.01
CA THR A 100 0.68 3.96 0.70
C THR A 100 0.59 4.21 2.20
N CYS A 101 -0.45 3.67 2.83
CA CYS A 101 -0.59 3.74 4.28
C CYS A 101 0.19 2.64 5.02
N ARG A 102 1.24 2.13 4.39
CA ARG A 102 2.16 1.12 4.91
C ARG A 102 3.56 1.70 5.14
N GLY A 103 4.30 1.15 6.11
CA GLY A 103 5.70 1.52 6.35
C GLY A 103 6.65 0.91 5.32
N GLY A 104 6.44 -0.37 4.95
CA GLY A 104 7.20 -1.05 3.89
C GLY A 104 6.73 -0.63 2.49
N ILE A 105 7.61 -0.75 1.51
CA ILE A 105 7.37 -0.36 0.11
C ILE A 105 7.61 -1.51 -0.87
N GLU A 106 7.68 -2.74 -0.39
CA GLU A 106 7.96 -3.96 -1.18
C GLU A 106 6.90 -4.23 -2.25
N HIS A 107 5.68 -3.71 -2.02
CA HIS A 107 4.54 -3.83 -2.94
C HIS A 107 4.52 -2.77 -4.05
N VAL A 108 5.53 -1.91 -4.12
CA VAL A 108 5.61 -0.80 -5.08
C VAL A 108 6.81 -0.98 -6.01
N ALA A 109 6.61 -0.82 -7.31
CA ALA A 109 7.68 -0.79 -8.31
C ALA A 109 8.44 0.55 -8.25
N VAL A 110 9.22 0.74 -7.19
CA VAL A 110 9.89 2.01 -6.84
C VAL A 110 10.81 2.51 -7.95
N GLU A 111 11.52 1.61 -8.63
CA GLU A 111 12.43 2.01 -9.70
C GLU A 111 11.71 2.64 -10.90
N GLU A 112 10.47 2.21 -11.18
CA GLU A 112 9.65 2.81 -12.23
C GLU A 112 9.14 4.20 -11.82
N LEU A 113 8.79 4.39 -10.55
CA LEU A 113 8.43 5.71 -10.03
C LEU A 113 9.62 6.68 -10.10
N LYS A 114 10.83 6.23 -9.73
CA LYS A 114 12.06 7.02 -9.82
C LYS A 114 12.36 7.46 -11.25
N LYS A 115 12.26 6.56 -12.24
CA LYS A 115 12.48 6.88 -13.66
C LYS A 115 11.56 8.00 -14.15
N ARG A 116 10.33 8.04 -13.64
CA ARG A 116 9.33 9.03 -14.00
C ARG A 116 9.28 10.22 -13.04
N GLN A 117 10.14 10.26 -12.04
CA GLN A 117 10.19 11.30 -10.99
C GLN A 117 8.84 11.47 -10.26
N ILE A 118 8.11 10.36 -10.06
CA ILE A 118 6.84 10.36 -9.33
C ILE A 118 7.15 10.11 -7.85
N PRO A 119 6.76 11.03 -6.95
CA PRO A 119 6.96 10.86 -5.52
C PRO A 119 6.12 9.70 -4.96
N LEU A 120 6.72 8.97 -4.01
CA LEU A 120 6.06 7.96 -3.20
C LEU A 120 5.99 8.46 -1.75
N ILE A 121 4.77 8.55 -1.23
CA ILE A 121 4.55 8.82 0.19
C ILE A 121 4.18 7.51 0.88
N HIS A 122 4.90 7.18 1.95
CA HIS A 122 4.59 6.05 2.82
C HIS A 122 4.55 6.51 4.28
N VAL A 123 3.89 5.72 5.14
CA VAL A 123 3.65 6.10 6.54
C VAL A 123 4.38 5.14 7.48
N ILE A 124 5.28 5.66 8.29
CA ILE A 124 5.90 4.90 9.39
C ILE A 124 4.84 4.75 10.49
N ARG A 125 4.18 3.59 10.55
CA ARG A 125 3.03 3.39 11.43
C ARG A 125 3.36 2.69 12.75
N ASN A 126 4.26 1.71 12.73
CA ASN A 126 4.51 0.80 13.84
C ASN A 126 5.99 0.53 14.10
N ALA A 127 6.90 1.36 13.61
CA ALA A 127 8.33 1.17 13.78
C ALA A 127 8.73 1.25 15.25
N GLU A 128 8.26 2.24 15.99
CA GLU A 128 8.55 2.41 17.42
C GLU A 128 8.01 1.25 18.28
N PRO A 129 6.69 0.90 18.22
CA PRO A 129 6.18 -0.23 18.97
C PRO A 129 6.87 -1.55 18.67
N VAL A 130 7.27 -1.80 17.43
CA VAL A 130 8.01 -3.02 17.05
C VAL A 130 9.43 -2.99 17.62
N ALA A 131 10.11 -1.85 17.60
CA ALA A 131 11.43 -1.70 18.20
C ALA A 131 11.39 -1.91 19.72
N ASP A 132 10.43 -1.29 20.41
CA ASP A 132 10.25 -1.44 21.87
C ASP A 132 9.92 -2.89 22.24
N PHE A 133 9.03 -3.53 21.50
CA PHE A 133 8.71 -4.94 21.73
C PHE A 133 9.92 -5.84 21.51
N THR A 134 10.72 -5.57 20.48
CA THR A 134 11.96 -6.34 20.20
C THR A 134 12.96 -6.19 21.34
N LEU A 135 13.17 -4.98 21.86
CA LEU A 135 14.01 -4.76 23.03
C LEU A 135 13.45 -5.45 24.27
N GLY A 136 12.14 -5.38 24.48
CA GLY A 136 11.46 -6.11 25.56
C GLY A 136 11.71 -7.61 25.51
N LEU A 137 11.58 -8.25 24.34
CA LEU A 137 11.89 -9.66 24.13
C LEU A 137 13.37 -9.96 24.37
N PHE A 138 14.27 -9.09 23.90
CA PHE A 138 15.70 -9.25 24.13
C PHE A 138 16.04 -9.27 25.64
N TYR A 139 15.49 -8.31 26.42
CA TYR A 139 15.68 -8.30 27.87
C TYR A 139 15.01 -9.47 28.55
N ALA A 140 13.81 -9.85 28.15
CA ALA A 140 13.10 -11.00 28.70
C ALA A 140 13.93 -12.30 28.58
N LEU A 141 14.56 -12.51 27.43
CA LEU A 141 15.41 -13.66 27.16
C LEU A 141 16.77 -13.59 27.87
N THR A 142 17.47 -12.46 27.73
CA THR A 142 18.84 -12.35 28.30
C THR A 142 18.87 -12.26 29.83
N ARG A 143 17.80 -11.81 30.47
CA ARG A 143 17.64 -11.68 31.91
C ARG A 143 16.77 -12.76 32.53
N ASN A 144 16.29 -13.73 31.74
CA ASN A 144 15.39 -14.80 32.19
C ASN A 144 14.15 -14.27 32.94
N ILE A 145 13.60 -13.12 32.55
CA ILE A 145 12.52 -12.45 33.29
C ILE A 145 11.31 -13.39 33.46
N ALA A 146 10.92 -14.12 32.41
CA ALA A 146 9.79 -15.03 32.44
C ALA A 146 9.99 -16.24 33.39
N PHE A 147 11.22 -16.58 33.73
CA PHE A 147 11.56 -17.72 34.60
C PHE A 147 11.90 -17.29 36.04
N SER A 148 11.91 -15.98 36.31
CA SER A 148 12.27 -15.43 37.62
C SER A 148 11.09 -15.34 38.60
N TYR A 149 9.87 -15.72 38.13
CA TYR A 149 8.65 -15.71 38.91
C TYR A 149 8.10 -17.12 39.12
#